data_0510860ceb53d8503fe533eff0f88ec4
#
_entry.id   0510860ceb53d8503fe533eff0f88ec4
#
_cell.length_a   1.000
_cell.length_b   1.000
_cell.length_c   1.000
_cell.angle_alpha   90.00
_cell.angle_beta   90.00
_cell.angle_gamma   90.00
#
_symmetry.space_group_name_H-M   'P 1'
#
loop_
_entity.id
_entity.type
_entity.pdbx_description
1 polymer ?
#
loop_
_entity_poly.entity_id
_entity_poly.type
_entity_poly.pdbx_seq_one_letter_code
_entity_poly.pdbx_strand_id
1 'polypeptide(L)'
;MIQRIYGALIGLFVLVGLGLMFWQPPPRTVALDQGWTAADLKHWYEGNQGSRMMPLAWLQALEQPDGSGMFLDKRHMASFRYLDAKGPLPVGFVVDTQDDRNLPRTALRWKPGQGTTEPWVGMTCSACHTTEITYQGARLRVEGGATLADFQSFREALVAALGRTVNEPDEFDAFADQVLGSKATAPQRAQLMRAASALYSYHAKIEAMDATWIRYGYGRLDAVGHIYNKTAFVAQPDNPTANPSDAPVSYPFLWNIGQHTKVEWNGVGTNTPIRLVQVFDPGALGRNMGEVTGVFGDVAAPDATHPRYRISHRIESLVALEQQIDRLRPPRWPRELFPIDAGRAAEGKAIYAAKCAGCHVDLKRTDLKTRKRPDGRPLEQIDYFQPQKAGEGQTDTDPWMAFFWPRMAPVSEAAMAALQAIQGSVSVWPSPAFCGWK
;
A
#
# COMPACT_ATOMS: atom_id res chain seq x y z
N MET A 1 19.18 -44.61 41.01
CA MET A 1 18.51 -44.40 39.71
C MET A 1 17.11 -43.79 39.87
N ILE A 2 16.26 -44.35 40.73
CA ILE A 2 14.88 -43.92 40.98
C ILE A 2 14.81 -42.46 41.46
N GLN A 3 15.60 -42.01 42.45
CA GLN A 3 15.59 -40.62 42.92
C GLN A 3 15.97 -39.57 41.89
N ARG A 4 16.85 -39.89 40.92
CA ARG A 4 17.19 -38.98 39.81
C ARG A 4 16.05 -38.84 38.80
N ILE A 5 15.24 -39.89 38.62
CA ILE A 5 14.06 -39.85 37.76
C ILE A 5 12.96 -38.99 38.35
N TYR A 6 12.71 -39.13 39.67
CA TYR A 6 11.74 -38.30 40.40
C TYR A 6 12.15 -36.81 40.42
N GLY A 7 13.45 -36.52 40.61
CA GLY A 7 13.95 -35.14 40.54
C GLY A 7 13.79 -34.51 39.15
N ALA A 8 14.04 -35.29 38.09
CA ALA A 8 13.84 -34.81 36.71
C ALA A 8 12.35 -34.57 36.38
N LEU A 9 11.45 -35.45 36.82
CA LEU A 9 10.01 -35.28 36.65
C LEU A 9 9.45 -34.06 37.41
N ILE A 10 9.89 -33.84 38.64
CA ILE A 10 9.49 -32.65 39.42
C ILE A 10 10.03 -31.38 38.73
N GLY A 11 11.29 -31.38 38.28
CA GLY A 11 11.87 -30.26 37.55
C GLY A 11 11.09 -29.93 36.25
N LEU A 12 10.69 -30.97 35.52
CA LEU A 12 9.86 -30.82 34.29
C LEU A 12 8.47 -30.26 34.63
N PHE A 13 7.81 -30.76 35.68
CA PHE A 13 6.52 -30.24 36.13
C PHE A 13 6.58 -28.78 36.59
N VAL A 14 7.65 -28.37 37.26
CA VAL A 14 7.87 -26.98 37.66
C VAL A 14 8.12 -26.10 36.45
N LEU A 15 8.93 -26.55 35.50
CA LEU A 15 9.18 -25.80 34.25
C LEU A 15 7.92 -25.67 33.37
N VAL A 16 7.13 -26.75 33.25
CA VAL A 16 5.85 -26.72 32.54
C VAL A 16 4.85 -25.83 33.28
N GLY A 17 4.78 -25.91 34.60
CA GLY A 17 3.91 -25.06 35.42
C GLY A 17 4.28 -23.58 35.32
N LEU A 18 5.57 -23.25 35.35
CA LEU A 18 6.07 -21.89 35.10
C LEU A 18 5.77 -21.44 33.64
N GLY A 19 5.99 -22.31 32.66
CA GLY A 19 5.67 -22.04 31.29
C GLY A 19 4.18 -21.76 31.08
N LEU A 20 3.29 -22.51 31.72
CA LEU A 20 1.84 -22.28 31.68
C LEU A 20 1.41 -21.01 32.42
N MET A 21 2.12 -20.65 33.50
CA MET A 21 1.83 -19.44 34.30
C MET A 21 2.16 -18.15 33.52
N PHE A 22 3.09 -18.22 32.58
CA PHE A 22 3.48 -17.10 31.72
C PHE A 22 2.92 -17.23 30.31
N TRP A 23 2.26 -18.35 29.98
CA TRP A 23 1.65 -18.52 28.66
C TRP A 23 0.39 -17.67 28.55
N GLN A 24 0.47 -16.61 27.76
CA GLN A 24 -0.71 -15.86 27.34
C GLN A 24 -1.14 -16.38 25.96
N PRO A 25 -2.39 -16.81 25.83
CA PRO A 25 -2.88 -17.18 24.51
C PRO A 25 -2.76 -15.99 23.56
N PRO A 26 -2.43 -16.23 22.28
CA PRO A 26 -2.34 -15.14 21.31
C PRO A 26 -3.64 -14.33 21.30
N PRO A 27 -3.56 -13.01 21.23
CA PRO A 27 -4.72 -12.16 21.30
C PRO A 27 -5.71 -12.51 20.16
N ARG A 28 -6.98 -12.68 20.53
CA ARG A 28 -8.04 -12.97 19.57
C ARG A 28 -8.22 -11.81 18.61
N THR A 29 -8.13 -12.05 17.30
CA THR A 29 -8.49 -11.04 16.31
C THR A 29 -10.01 -10.95 16.19
N VAL A 30 -10.53 -9.74 16.34
CA VAL A 30 -11.95 -9.38 16.22
C VAL A 30 -12.11 -8.52 14.99
N ALA A 31 -12.87 -9.01 14.01
CA ALA A 31 -13.31 -8.22 12.87
C ALA A 31 -14.44 -7.28 13.31
N LEU A 32 -14.37 -6.04 12.89
CA LEU A 32 -15.38 -5.03 13.20
C LEU A 32 -16.44 -4.99 12.08
N ASP A 33 -17.70 -4.70 12.46
CA ASP A 33 -18.74 -4.47 11.45
C ASP A 33 -18.48 -3.17 10.70
N GLN A 34 -18.08 -3.28 9.44
CA GLN A 34 -17.83 -2.15 8.52
C GLN A 34 -18.70 -2.21 7.26
N GLY A 35 -19.69 -3.11 7.23
CA GLY A 35 -20.64 -3.24 6.13
C GLY A 35 -20.15 -4.08 4.96
N TRP A 36 -18.98 -4.70 5.06
CA TRP A 36 -18.43 -5.61 4.05
C TRP A 36 -18.85 -7.05 4.29
N THR A 37 -19.10 -7.78 3.21
CA THR A 37 -19.34 -9.22 3.19
C THR A 37 -18.03 -10.01 3.25
N ALA A 38 -18.12 -11.32 3.44
CA ALA A 38 -16.97 -12.22 3.35
C ALA A 38 -16.31 -12.18 1.96
N ALA A 39 -17.08 -11.99 0.89
CA ALA A 39 -16.56 -11.83 -0.46
C ALA A 39 -15.80 -10.49 -0.63
N ASP A 40 -16.31 -9.42 -0.05
CA ASP A 40 -15.61 -8.13 -0.02
C ASP A 40 -14.28 -8.25 0.73
N LEU A 41 -14.27 -8.89 1.90
CA LEU A 41 -13.04 -9.13 2.67
C LEU A 41 -12.03 -9.98 1.90
N LYS A 42 -12.50 -11.03 1.21
CA LYS A 42 -11.62 -11.83 0.35
C LYS A 42 -11.01 -10.99 -0.76
N HIS A 43 -11.80 -10.19 -1.47
CA HIS A 43 -11.29 -9.32 -2.53
C HIS A 43 -10.32 -8.26 -1.99
N TRP A 44 -10.59 -7.69 -0.80
CA TRP A 44 -9.72 -6.73 -0.13
C TRP A 44 -8.32 -7.28 0.16
N TYR A 45 -8.25 -8.53 0.63
CA TYR A 45 -6.98 -9.15 1.04
C TYR A 45 -6.26 -9.90 -0.08
N GLU A 46 -6.97 -10.40 -1.07
CA GLU A 46 -6.43 -11.28 -2.11
C GLU A 46 -6.54 -10.68 -3.53
N GLY A 47 -7.30 -9.61 -3.70
CA GLY A 47 -7.56 -8.98 -5.01
C GLY A 47 -6.32 -8.32 -5.56
N ASN A 48 -5.77 -8.90 -6.63
CA ASN A 48 -4.60 -8.39 -7.31
C ASN A 48 -4.91 -7.08 -8.04
N GLN A 49 -4.08 -6.06 -7.84
CA GLN A 49 -4.22 -4.73 -8.43
C GLN A 49 -3.21 -4.45 -9.55
N GLY A 50 -2.28 -5.40 -9.78
CA GLY A 50 -1.26 -5.27 -10.82
C GLY A 50 0.08 -4.71 -10.34
N SER A 51 0.28 -4.59 -9.03
CA SER A 51 1.59 -4.32 -8.45
C SER A 51 2.50 -5.54 -8.62
N ARG A 52 3.75 -5.35 -9.05
CA ARG A 52 4.72 -6.42 -9.36
C ARG A 52 6.10 -6.02 -8.85
N MET A 53 6.35 -6.31 -7.58
CA MET A 53 7.58 -5.93 -6.90
C MET A 53 8.75 -6.83 -7.28
N MET A 54 8.57 -8.16 -7.17
CA MET A 54 9.62 -9.13 -7.42
C MET A 54 9.01 -10.53 -7.65
N PRO A 55 9.68 -11.45 -8.39
CA PRO A 55 9.24 -12.84 -8.50
C PRO A 55 9.08 -13.49 -7.12
N LEU A 56 8.00 -14.25 -6.93
CA LEU A 56 7.72 -14.92 -5.64
C LEU A 56 8.89 -15.82 -5.22
N ALA A 57 9.43 -16.62 -6.17
CA ALA A 57 10.57 -17.50 -5.88
C ALA A 57 11.81 -16.72 -5.40
N TRP A 58 12.03 -15.51 -5.92
CA TRP A 58 13.15 -14.68 -5.51
C TRP A 58 12.93 -14.09 -4.12
N LEU A 59 11.71 -13.58 -3.85
CA LEU A 59 11.39 -13.02 -2.54
C LEU A 59 11.49 -14.08 -1.43
N GLN A 60 11.15 -15.33 -1.74
CA GLN A 60 11.30 -16.45 -0.82
C GLN A 60 12.76 -16.86 -0.57
N ALA A 61 13.64 -16.60 -1.55
CA ALA A 61 15.06 -16.91 -1.49
C ALA A 61 15.94 -15.72 -1.05
N LEU A 62 15.35 -14.52 -0.98
CA LEU A 62 16.07 -13.30 -0.62
C LEU A 62 16.40 -13.28 0.87
N GLU A 63 17.67 -13.01 1.19
CA GLU A 63 18.09 -12.75 2.58
C GLU A 63 17.94 -11.28 2.96
N GLN A 64 17.94 -10.99 4.25
CA GLN A 64 17.95 -9.63 4.80
C GLN A 64 19.25 -8.90 4.40
N PRO A 65 19.25 -7.56 4.37
CA PRO A 65 20.44 -6.81 3.97
C PRO A 65 21.70 -7.09 4.77
N ASP A 66 21.56 -7.50 6.02
CA ASP A 66 22.65 -7.83 6.94
C ASP A 66 22.96 -9.34 7.02
N GLY A 67 22.24 -10.18 6.26
CA GLY A 67 22.40 -11.62 6.26
C GLY A 67 21.88 -12.32 7.52
N SER A 68 21.11 -11.64 8.36
CA SER A 68 20.65 -12.20 9.64
C SER A 68 19.49 -13.21 9.51
N GLY A 69 18.95 -13.42 8.31
CA GLY A 69 17.86 -14.35 8.02
C GLY A 69 17.18 -14.06 6.69
N MET A 70 16.05 -14.72 6.45
CA MET A 70 15.27 -14.50 5.23
C MET A 70 14.51 -13.18 5.27
N PHE A 71 14.40 -12.52 4.11
CA PHE A 71 13.71 -11.24 3.98
C PHE A 71 12.25 -11.32 4.46
N LEU A 72 11.56 -12.42 4.16
CA LEU A 72 10.16 -12.66 4.58
C LEU A 72 10.00 -13.15 6.02
N ASP A 73 11.07 -13.21 6.82
CA ASP A 73 10.93 -13.58 8.22
C ASP A 73 9.92 -12.67 8.93
N LYS A 74 9.00 -13.29 9.68
CA LYS A 74 7.92 -12.54 10.35
C LYS A 74 8.41 -11.42 11.24
N ARG A 75 9.56 -11.62 11.91
CA ARG A 75 10.17 -10.59 12.76
C ARG A 75 10.69 -9.43 11.91
N HIS A 76 11.31 -9.73 10.78
CA HIS A 76 11.80 -8.72 9.86
C HIS A 76 10.64 -7.91 9.26
N MET A 77 9.61 -8.56 8.74
CA MET A 77 8.42 -7.87 8.22
C MET A 77 7.68 -7.07 9.30
N ALA A 78 7.63 -7.57 10.53
CA ALA A 78 7.04 -6.85 11.67
C ALA A 78 7.86 -5.60 12.07
N SER A 79 9.17 -5.53 11.79
CA SER A 79 9.96 -4.32 12.03
C SER A 79 9.50 -3.15 11.18
N PHE A 80 8.99 -3.42 9.97
CA PHE A 80 8.34 -2.43 9.10
C PHE A 80 6.85 -2.23 9.43
N ARG A 81 6.33 -2.84 10.49
CA ARG A 81 4.93 -2.74 10.91
C ARG A 81 3.91 -3.31 9.92
N TYR A 82 4.30 -4.15 8.97
CA TYR A 82 3.34 -4.93 8.19
C TYR A 82 2.64 -5.97 9.06
N LEU A 83 1.32 -6.09 8.88
CA LEU A 83 0.51 -7.02 9.65
C LEU A 83 0.75 -8.46 9.20
N ASP A 84 0.89 -9.36 10.19
CA ASP A 84 0.98 -10.79 9.92
C ASP A 84 -0.34 -11.34 9.36
N ALA A 85 -0.23 -12.21 8.37
CA ALA A 85 -1.34 -12.95 7.81
C ALA A 85 -1.19 -14.44 8.10
N LYS A 86 -2.24 -15.23 7.80
CA LYS A 86 -2.19 -16.69 7.99
C LYS A 86 -1.24 -17.40 7.02
N GLY A 87 -0.88 -16.73 5.93
CA GLY A 87 0.02 -17.26 4.90
C GLY A 87 1.48 -16.83 5.09
N PRO A 88 2.33 -17.14 4.10
CA PRO A 88 3.75 -16.74 4.13
C PRO A 88 3.98 -15.26 3.82
N LEU A 89 3.00 -14.57 3.23
CA LEU A 89 3.08 -13.15 2.89
C LEU A 89 2.30 -12.33 3.90
N PRO A 90 2.76 -11.11 4.26
CA PRO A 90 2.01 -10.18 5.11
C PRO A 90 0.68 -9.75 4.49
N VAL A 91 -0.19 -9.14 5.29
CA VAL A 91 -1.42 -8.51 4.82
C VAL A 91 -1.10 -7.50 3.72
N GLY A 92 -1.82 -7.60 2.62
CA GLY A 92 -1.68 -6.72 1.47
C GLY A 92 -0.55 -7.07 0.51
N PHE A 93 0.18 -8.15 0.75
CA PHE A 93 1.11 -8.71 -0.22
C PHE A 93 0.40 -9.85 -0.97
N VAL A 94 0.28 -9.73 -2.27
CA VAL A 94 -0.47 -10.68 -3.11
C VAL A 94 0.38 -11.19 -4.27
N VAL A 95 -0.01 -12.35 -4.80
CA VAL A 95 0.65 -12.96 -5.94
C VAL A 95 -0.07 -12.57 -7.24
N ASP A 96 0.70 -12.06 -8.20
CA ASP A 96 0.26 -11.76 -9.55
C ASP A 96 0.81 -12.80 -10.53
N THR A 97 -0.07 -13.40 -11.33
CA THR A 97 0.26 -14.39 -12.37
C THR A 97 -0.20 -13.96 -13.75
N GLN A 98 -0.35 -12.64 -13.98
CA GLN A 98 -0.76 -12.16 -15.29
C GLN A 98 0.28 -12.48 -16.38
N ASP A 99 -0.17 -12.58 -17.63
CA ASP A 99 0.69 -12.69 -18.78
C ASP A 99 1.59 -11.43 -18.91
N ASP A 100 2.88 -11.65 -18.86
CA ASP A 100 3.89 -10.60 -18.80
C ASP A 100 4.51 -10.23 -20.16
N ARG A 101 4.08 -10.85 -21.27
CA ARG A 101 4.68 -10.66 -22.60
C ARG A 101 4.79 -9.21 -23.03
N ASN A 102 3.85 -8.39 -22.60
CA ASN A 102 3.81 -6.98 -22.93
C ASN A 102 4.34 -6.07 -21.81
N LEU A 103 4.83 -6.64 -20.71
CA LEU A 103 5.35 -5.86 -19.59
C LEU A 103 6.85 -5.58 -19.79
N PRO A 104 7.27 -4.31 -19.67
CA PRO A 104 8.62 -3.93 -20.09
C PRO A 104 9.71 -4.32 -19.11
N ARG A 105 9.40 -4.40 -17.83
CA ARG A 105 10.40 -4.55 -16.75
C ARG A 105 10.25 -5.85 -15.98
N THR A 106 9.03 -6.37 -15.92
CA THR A 106 8.71 -7.60 -15.18
C THR A 106 8.56 -8.83 -16.07
N ALA A 107 8.75 -8.69 -17.38
CA ALA A 107 8.88 -9.82 -18.32
C ALA A 107 10.28 -10.45 -18.27
N LEU A 108 10.83 -10.58 -17.07
CA LEU A 108 12.16 -11.17 -16.88
C LEU A 108 12.16 -12.69 -17.13
N ARG A 109 13.23 -13.19 -17.78
CA ARG A 109 13.43 -14.61 -18.04
C ARG A 109 14.74 -15.05 -17.40
N TRP A 110 14.64 -15.80 -16.29
CA TRP A 110 15.79 -16.17 -15.47
C TRP A 110 16.05 -17.68 -15.42
N LYS A 111 15.17 -18.49 -16.04
CA LYS A 111 15.32 -19.94 -16.09
C LYS A 111 14.88 -20.48 -17.45
N PRO A 112 15.47 -21.59 -17.95
CA PRO A 112 15.03 -22.23 -19.18
C PRO A 112 13.57 -22.67 -19.10
N GLY A 113 12.84 -22.51 -20.23
CA GLY A 113 11.44 -22.93 -20.30
C GLY A 113 10.44 -22.12 -19.46
N GLN A 114 10.88 -21.00 -18.89
CA GLN A 114 10.00 -20.12 -18.13
C GLN A 114 8.86 -19.60 -19.00
N GLY A 115 7.62 -19.75 -18.51
CA GLY A 115 6.43 -19.23 -19.15
C GLY A 115 6.26 -17.71 -18.97
N THR A 116 5.10 -17.22 -19.36
CA THR A 116 4.75 -15.78 -19.30
C THR A 116 3.87 -15.43 -18.11
N THR A 117 3.57 -16.39 -17.25
CA THR A 117 2.69 -16.26 -16.09
C THR A 117 3.42 -16.57 -14.78
N GLU A 118 4.72 -16.31 -14.75
CA GLU A 118 5.53 -16.53 -13.55
C GLU A 118 4.96 -15.72 -12.37
N PRO A 119 4.84 -16.32 -11.17
CA PRO A 119 4.28 -15.62 -10.01
C PRO A 119 5.17 -14.46 -9.54
N TRP A 120 4.60 -13.30 -9.41
CA TRP A 120 5.22 -12.10 -8.82
C TRP A 120 4.50 -11.70 -7.55
N VAL A 121 5.21 -11.19 -6.58
CA VAL A 121 4.62 -10.55 -5.40
C VAL A 121 4.50 -9.07 -5.66
N GLY A 122 3.34 -8.52 -5.31
CA GLY A 122 3.07 -7.09 -5.31
C GLY A 122 2.29 -6.69 -4.07
N MET A 123 2.01 -5.41 -3.94
CA MET A 123 1.26 -4.85 -2.83
C MET A 123 -0.11 -4.37 -3.29
N THR A 124 -1.07 -4.36 -2.37
CA THR A 124 -2.43 -3.87 -2.58
C THR A 124 -2.76 -2.79 -1.55
N CYS A 125 -3.89 -2.11 -1.73
CA CYS A 125 -4.37 -1.09 -0.79
C CYS A 125 -4.42 -1.59 0.66
N SER A 126 -4.67 -2.90 0.87
CA SER A 126 -4.74 -3.46 2.22
C SER A 126 -3.40 -3.46 2.97
N ALA A 127 -2.26 -3.34 2.28
CA ALA A 127 -0.94 -3.21 2.93
C ALA A 127 -0.80 -1.89 3.72
N CYS A 128 -1.41 -0.81 3.21
CA CYS A 128 -1.33 0.53 3.82
C CYS A 128 -2.65 0.96 4.50
N HIS A 129 -3.76 0.29 4.18
CA HIS A 129 -5.09 0.64 4.66
C HIS A 129 -5.79 -0.50 5.40
N THR A 130 -5.04 -1.29 6.16
CA THR A 130 -5.58 -2.23 7.16
C THR A 130 -4.78 -2.05 8.44
N THR A 131 -5.45 -1.78 9.54
CA THR A 131 -4.78 -1.59 10.83
C THR A 131 -5.32 -2.52 11.91
N GLU A 132 -4.55 -2.70 12.97
CA GLU A 132 -4.97 -3.43 14.16
C GLU A 132 -4.75 -2.57 15.40
N ILE A 133 -5.75 -2.57 16.27
CA ILE A 133 -5.69 -1.93 17.59
C ILE A 133 -5.76 -3.01 18.62
N THR A 134 -4.75 -3.09 19.49
CA THR A 134 -4.78 -4.02 20.63
C THR A 134 -5.48 -3.34 21.81
N TYR A 135 -6.54 -3.95 22.29
CA TYR A 135 -7.30 -3.46 23.43
C TYR A 135 -7.77 -4.64 24.30
N GLN A 136 -7.44 -4.60 25.59
CA GLN A 136 -7.81 -5.62 26.58
C GLN A 136 -7.59 -7.07 26.11
N GLY A 137 -6.44 -7.36 25.52
CA GLY A 137 -6.08 -8.69 25.02
C GLY A 137 -6.76 -9.13 23.72
N ALA A 138 -7.53 -8.27 23.08
CA ALA A 138 -8.06 -8.50 21.75
C ALA A 138 -7.36 -7.59 20.71
N ARG A 139 -7.20 -8.08 19.49
CA ARG A 139 -6.79 -7.31 18.31
C ARG A 139 -8.02 -6.96 17.51
N LEU A 140 -8.35 -5.68 17.46
CA LEU A 140 -9.44 -5.14 16.66
C LEU A 140 -8.91 -4.82 15.26
N ARG A 141 -9.34 -5.56 14.26
CA ARG A 141 -8.94 -5.34 12.87
C ARG A 141 -9.88 -4.35 12.21
N VAL A 142 -9.30 -3.35 11.55
CA VAL A 142 -10.02 -2.25 10.90
C VAL A 142 -9.61 -2.20 9.43
N GLU A 143 -10.51 -2.56 8.53
CA GLU A 143 -10.36 -2.44 7.10
C GLU A 143 -10.52 -0.98 6.66
N GLY A 144 -9.68 -0.55 5.72
CA GLY A 144 -9.62 0.86 5.30
C GLY A 144 -9.01 1.81 6.35
N GLY A 145 -8.52 1.27 7.47
CA GLY A 145 -7.84 2.07 8.49
C GLY A 145 -6.38 2.29 8.19
N ALA A 146 -5.86 3.47 8.52
CA ALA A 146 -4.45 3.80 8.35
C ALA A 146 -3.54 2.83 9.12
N THR A 147 -2.61 2.18 8.44
CA THR A 147 -1.60 1.32 9.06
C THR A 147 -0.45 2.14 9.65
N LEU A 148 0.40 1.47 10.42
CA LEU A 148 1.68 2.02 10.86
C LEU A 148 2.85 1.51 9.99
N ALA A 149 2.60 0.98 8.79
CA ALA A 149 3.65 0.48 7.92
C ALA A 149 4.71 1.54 7.58
N ASP A 150 5.98 1.16 7.65
CA ASP A 150 7.13 1.96 7.22
C ASP A 150 7.54 1.52 5.81
N PHE A 151 6.86 2.06 4.82
CA PHE A 151 7.11 1.73 3.42
C PHE A 151 8.48 2.20 2.94
N GLN A 152 8.98 3.33 3.45
CA GLN A 152 10.31 3.85 3.12
C GLN A 152 11.39 2.85 3.54
N SER A 153 11.43 2.48 4.83
CA SER A 153 12.43 1.52 5.32
C SER A 153 12.30 0.14 4.67
N PHE A 154 11.08 -0.30 4.35
CA PHE A 154 10.85 -1.54 3.62
C PHE A 154 11.49 -1.51 2.22
N ARG A 155 11.28 -0.43 1.45
CA ARG A 155 11.86 -0.29 0.11
C ARG A 155 13.38 -0.21 0.15
N GLU A 156 13.93 0.58 1.06
CA GLU A 156 15.38 0.68 1.28
C GLU A 156 15.99 -0.69 1.59
N ALA A 157 15.37 -1.46 2.49
CA ALA A 157 15.81 -2.80 2.83
C ALA A 157 15.71 -3.76 1.63
N LEU A 158 14.63 -3.68 0.84
CA LEU A 158 14.47 -4.51 -0.36
C LEU A 158 15.58 -4.24 -1.37
N VAL A 159 15.87 -2.98 -1.64
CA VAL A 159 16.93 -2.58 -2.58
C VAL A 159 18.32 -2.99 -2.05
N ALA A 160 18.56 -2.80 -0.76
CA ALA A 160 19.82 -3.21 -0.13
C ALA A 160 20.02 -4.73 -0.17
N ALA A 161 18.97 -5.52 0.11
CA ALA A 161 19.01 -6.98 0.04
C ALA A 161 19.28 -7.48 -1.39
N LEU A 162 18.58 -6.93 -2.38
CA LEU A 162 18.85 -7.22 -3.79
C LEU A 162 20.26 -6.83 -4.20
N GLY A 163 20.72 -5.66 -3.74
CA GLY A 163 22.07 -5.17 -4.01
C GLY A 163 23.14 -6.10 -3.44
N ARG A 164 22.98 -6.57 -2.21
CA ARG A 164 23.84 -7.58 -1.59
C ARG A 164 23.85 -8.87 -2.42
N THR A 165 22.68 -9.39 -2.75
CA THR A 165 22.54 -10.62 -3.54
C THR A 165 23.28 -10.56 -4.89
N VAL A 166 23.23 -9.43 -5.62
CA VAL A 166 23.86 -9.34 -6.95
C VAL A 166 25.33 -8.93 -6.93
N ASN A 167 25.82 -8.34 -5.83
CA ASN A 167 27.18 -7.85 -5.75
C ASN A 167 28.14 -8.74 -4.93
N GLU A 168 27.60 -9.66 -4.10
CA GLU A 168 28.38 -10.58 -3.28
C GLU A 168 28.27 -12.00 -3.85
N PRO A 169 29.38 -12.62 -4.34
CA PRO A 169 29.32 -13.90 -5.02
C PRO A 169 28.72 -15.05 -4.19
N ASP A 170 29.07 -15.13 -2.91
CA ASP A 170 28.59 -16.20 -2.02
C ASP A 170 27.07 -16.06 -1.78
N GLU A 171 26.58 -14.82 -1.68
CA GLU A 171 25.15 -14.52 -1.53
C GLU A 171 24.37 -14.86 -2.78
N PHE A 172 24.93 -14.50 -3.94
CA PHE A 172 24.30 -14.88 -5.21
C PHE A 172 24.24 -16.39 -5.39
N ASP A 173 25.30 -17.11 -5.02
CA ASP A 173 25.33 -18.56 -5.14
C ASP A 173 24.28 -19.24 -4.24
N ALA A 174 24.15 -18.78 -3.00
CA ALA A 174 23.10 -19.25 -2.08
C ALA A 174 21.68 -18.94 -2.63
N PHE A 175 21.46 -17.72 -3.11
CA PHE A 175 20.22 -17.32 -3.74
C PHE A 175 19.91 -18.16 -5.00
N ALA A 176 20.89 -18.38 -5.87
CA ALA A 176 20.73 -19.17 -7.08
C ALA A 176 20.42 -20.63 -6.79
N ASP A 177 21.02 -21.21 -5.74
CA ASP A 177 20.71 -22.56 -5.28
C ASP A 177 19.25 -22.71 -4.84
N GLN A 178 18.70 -21.70 -4.17
CA GLN A 178 17.29 -21.70 -3.75
C GLN A 178 16.34 -21.49 -4.94
N VAL A 179 16.67 -20.60 -5.88
CA VAL A 179 15.80 -20.25 -7.02
C VAL A 179 15.82 -21.28 -8.14
N LEU A 180 17.01 -21.82 -8.46
CA LEU A 180 17.24 -22.73 -9.60
C LEU A 180 17.49 -24.18 -9.18
N GLY A 181 17.80 -24.39 -7.91
CA GLY A 181 18.31 -25.64 -7.36
C GLY A 181 19.82 -25.75 -7.47
N SER A 182 20.46 -26.52 -6.56
CA SER A 182 21.92 -26.66 -6.41
C SER A 182 22.62 -27.27 -7.60
N LYS A 183 21.88 -27.90 -8.56
CA LYS A 183 22.40 -28.47 -9.79
C LYS A 183 22.37 -27.51 -10.98
N ALA A 184 22.02 -26.26 -10.77
CA ALA A 184 21.97 -25.25 -11.82
C ALA A 184 23.35 -25.07 -12.48
N THR A 185 23.36 -25.05 -13.79
CA THR A 185 24.58 -24.88 -14.59
C THR A 185 25.06 -23.43 -14.58
N ALA A 186 26.33 -23.19 -14.88
CA ALA A 186 26.88 -21.84 -14.97
C ALA A 186 26.10 -20.91 -15.93
N PRO A 187 25.66 -21.35 -17.14
CA PRO A 187 24.81 -20.53 -18.00
C PRO A 187 23.45 -20.16 -17.36
N GLN A 188 22.84 -21.08 -16.62
CA GLN A 188 21.57 -20.81 -15.91
C GLN A 188 21.76 -19.78 -14.78
N ARG A 189 22.82 -19.94 -13.98
CA ARG A 189 23.18 -18.94 -12.95
C ARG A 189 23.47 -17.58 -13.58
N ALA A 190 24.21 -17.53 -14.68
CA ALA A 190 24.48 -16.30 -15.41
C ALA A 190 23.18 -15.65 -15.98
N GLN A 191 22.21 -16.47 -16.40
CA GLN A 191 20.90 -15.96 -16.82
C GLN A 191 20.13 -15.34 -15.65
N LEU A 192 20.09 -16.02 -14.50
CA LEU A 192 19.49 -15.51 -13.26
C LEU A 192 20.19 -14.21 -12.81
N MET A 193 21.53 -14.19 -12.81
CA MET A 193 22.31 -12.99 -12.43
C MET A 193 21.92 -11.78 -13.28
N ARG A 194 21.83 -11.93 -14.60
CA ARG A 194 21.43 -10.84 -15.50
C ARG A 194 20.03 -10.31 -15.16
N ALA A 195 19.09 -11.21 -14.91
CA ALA A 195 17.72 -10.84 -14.59
C ALA A 195 17.64 -10.15 -13.20
N ALA A 196 18.34 -10.68 -12.20
CA ALA A 196 18.40 -10.11 -10.86
C ALA A 196 19.06 -8.72 -10.86
N SER A 197 20.18 -8.57 -11.58
CA SER A 197 20.86 -7.27 -11.74
C SER A 197 19.99 -6.23 -12.45
N ALA A 198 19.18 -6.66 -13.43
CA ALA A 198 18.25 -5.75 -14.12
C ALA A 198 17.14 -5.27 -13.15
N LEU A 199 16.57 -6.15 -12.33
CA LEU A 199 15.57 -5.79 -11.34
C LEU A 199 16.15 -4.90 -10.25
N TYR A 200 17.33 -5.25 -9.73
CA TYR A 200 18.06 -4.42 -8.77
C TYR A 200 18.29 -3.01 -9.30
N SER A 201 18.88 -2.90 -10.50
CA SER A 201 19.18 -1.60 -11.11
C SER A 201 17.92 -0.74 -11.28
N TYR A 202 16.81 -1.37 -11.65
CA TYR A 202 15.53 -0.70 -11.77
C TYR A 202 15.02 -0.16 -10.41
N HIS A 203 15.00 -1.01 -9.37
CA HIS A 203 14.55 -0.59 -8.04
C HIS A 203 15.50 0.45 -7.43
N ALA A 204 16.81 0.27 -7.57
CA ALA A 204 17.80 1.22 -7.07
C ALA A 204 17.68 2.60 -7.72
N LYS A 205 17.35 2.64 -9.03
CA LYS A 205 17.14 3.92 -9.74
C LYS A 205 15.89 4.64 -9.22
N ILE A 206 14.78 3.93 -9.01
CA ILE A 206 13.57 4.53 -8.44
C ILE A 206 13.81 4.98 -7.00
N GLU A 207 14.52 4.17 -6.20
CA GLU A 207 14.88 4.52 -4.83
C GLU A 207 15.72 5.80 -4.78
N ALA A 208 16.69 5.93 -5.68
CA ALA A 208 17.50 7.14 -5.79
C ALA A 208 16.69 8.39 -6.20
N MET A 209 15.66 8.21 -7.02
CA MET A 209 14.74 9.31 -7.39
C MET A 209 13.84 9.74 -6.24
N ASP A 210 13.45 8.79 -5.39
CA ASP A 210 12.61 9.04 -4.21
C ASP A 210 13.44 9.46 -2.98
N ALA A 211 14.77 9.55 -3.12
CA ALA A 211 15.66 9.90 -2.02
C ALA A 211 15.28 11.23 -1.37
N THR A 212 15.26 11.23 -0.05
CA THR A 212 14.93 12.41 0.77
C THR A 212 15.78 12.42 2.04
N TRP A 213 16.02 13.61 2.57
CA TRP A 213 16.67 13.81 3.88
C TRP A 213 15.67 13.59 5.04
N ILE A 214 14.36 13.50 4.75
CA ILE A 214 13.31 13.30 5.76
C ILE A 214 13.07 11.82 5.95
N ARG A 215 13.16 11.33 7.19
CA ARG A 215 12.65 10.00 7.54
C ARG A 215 11.15 10.09 7.76
N TYR A 216 10.38 9.29 7.00
CA TYR A 216 8.92 9.30 7.10
C TYR A 216 8.44 8.73 8.43
N GLY A 217 9.09 7.66 8.89
CA GLY A 217 8.66 6.90 10.06
C GLY A 217 7.41 6.08 9.81
N TYR A 218 6.82 5.62 10.89
CA TYR A 218 5.67 4.72 10.82
C TYR A 218 4.40 5.43 10.36
N GLY A 219 3.67 4.77 9.44
CA GLY A 219 2.35 5.21 9.01
C GLY A 219 2.33 6.45 8.12
N ARG A 220 3.45 6.80 7.51
CA ARG A 220 3.58 7.98 6.66
C ARG A 220 4.26 7.65 5.35
N LEU A 221 3.86 8.37 4.29
CA LEU A 221 4.41 8.24 2.95
C LEU A 221 4.22 9.54 2.17
N ASP A 222 5.19 9.92 1.36
CA ASP A 222 4.98 10.87 0.27
C ASP A 222 4.50 10.12 -0.98
N ALA A 223 3.24 9.65 -0.94
CA ALA A 223 2.67 8.86 -2.04
C ALA A 223 2.70 9.62 -3.36
N VAL A 224 2.37 10.91 -3.34
CA VAL A 224 2.31 11.76 -4.54
C VAL A 224 3.71 11.92 -5.13
N GLY A 225 4.75 12.15 -4.30
CA GLY A 225 6.14 12.23 -4.74
C GLY A 225 6.61 10.93 -5.41
N HIS A 226 6.31 9.78 -4.81
CA HIS A 226 6.65 8.46 -5.38
C HIS A 226 5.95 8.20 -6.72
N ILE A 227 4.65 8.49 -6.83
CA ILE A 227 3.89 8.37 -8.09
C ILE A 227 4.53 9.27 -9.16
N TYR A 228 4.86 10.50 -8.78
CA TYR A 228 5.42 11.48 -9.67
C TYR A 228 6.78 11.06 -10.22
N ASN A 229 7.71 10.68 -9.34
CA ASN A 229 9.04 10.23 -9.73
C ASN A 229 8.99 8.99 -10.62
N LYS A 230 8.12 8.05 -10.29
CA LYS A 230 7.87 6.88 -11.13
C LYS A 230 7.36 7.28 -12.52
N THR A 231 6.44 8.22 -12.60
CA THR A 231 5.89 8.72 -13.86
C THR A 231 6.95 9.47 -14.66
N ALA A 232 7.78 10.29 -14.02
CA ALA A 232 8.92 10.96 -14.65
C ALA A 232 9.92 9.96 -15.23
N PHE A 233 10.21 8.87 -14.48
CA PHE A 233 11.04 7.78 -14.97
C PHE A 233 10.44 7.06 -16.19
N VAL A 234 9.13 6.84 -16.18
CA VAL A 234 8.42 6.21 -17.33
C VAL A 234 8.47 7.11 -18.56
N ALA A 235 8.31 8.41 -18.38
CA ALA A 235 8.33 9.38 -19.47
C ALA A 235 9.74 9.57 -20.07
N GLN A 236 10.76 9.57 -19.25
CA GLN A 236 12.15 9.83 -19.64
C GLN A 236 13.13 8.88 -18.92
N PRO A 237 13.16 7.59 -19.29
CA PRO A 237 13.90 6.56 -18.53
C PRO A 237 15.42 6.79 -18.54
N ASP A 238 15.97 7.42 -19.56
CA ASP A 238 17.41 7.66 -19.68
C ASP A 238 17.88 8.83 -18.83
N ASN A 239 17.05 9.87 -18.70
CA ASN A 239 17.36 11.07 -17.93
C ASN A 239 16.14 11.61 -17.18
N PRO A 240 15.58 10.86 -16.21
CA PRO A 240 14.42 11.31 -15.46
C PRO A 240 14.79 12.46 -14.52
N THR A 241 13.93 13.47 -14.48
CA THR A 241 14.05 14.54 -13.48
C THR A 241 13.31 14.11 -12.22
N ALA A 242 14.05 13.84 -11.15
CA ALA A 242 13.47 13.52 -9.85
C ALA A 242 13.00 14.77 -9.11
N ASN A 243 11.93 14.62 -8.35
CA ASN A 243 11.50 15.58 -7.34
C ASN A 243 11.72 14.98 -5.96
N PRO A 244 12.36 15.71 -5.01
CA PRO A 244 12.54 15.17 -3.66
C PRO A 244 11.22 14.71 -3.06
N SER A 245 11.18 13.48 -2.56
CA SER A 245 10.01 12.94 -1.88
C SER A 245 10.01 13.37 -0.42
N ASP A 246 9.79 14.66 -0.17
CA ASP A 246 9.97 15.31 1.13
C ASP A 246 8.68 15.84 1.76
N ALA A 247 7.53 15.36 1.29
CA ALA A 247 6.20 15.74 1.78
C ALA A 247 5.40 14.55 2.38
N PRO A 248 5.93 13.82 3.38
CA PRO A 248 5.26 12.65 3.94
C PRO A 248 4.01 13.04 4.72
N VAL A 249 2.91 12.35 4.45
CA VAL A 249 1.64 12.45 5.19
C VAL A 249 1.22 11.09 5.72
N SER A 250 0.35 11.09 6.73
CA SER A 250 -0.23 9.85 7.25
C SER A 250 -1.13 9.19 6.20
N TYR A 251 -1.18 7.86 6.18
CA TYR A 251 -2.16 7.16 5.35
C TYR A 251 -3.58 7.60 5.76
N PRO A 252 -4.46 7.96 4.80
CA PRO A 252 -5.83 8.30 5.11
C PRO A 252 -6.66 7.05 5.42
N PHE A 253 -7.77 7.22 6.12
CA PHE A 253 -8.81 6.22 6.18
C PHE A 253 -9.63 6.21 4.88
N LEU A 254 -10.22 5.05 4.53
CA LEU A 254 -10.92 4.88 3.26
C LEU A 254 -12.46 4.87 3.39
N TRP A 255 -13.00 4.70 4.59
CA TRP A 255 -14.47 4.75 4.75
C TRP A 255 -15.01 6.14 4.42
N ASN A 256 -16.15 6.15 3.75
CA ASN A 256 -16.83 7.37 3.28
C ASN A 256 -16.05 8.19 2.23
N ILE A 257 -14.93 7.71 1.71
CA ILE A 257 -14.11 8.48 0.76
C ILE A 257 -14.91 8.88 -0.49
N GLY A 258 -15.79 8.01 -1.00
CA GLY A 258 -16.66 8.30 -2.14
C GLY A 258 -17.68 9.44 -1.91
N GLN A 259 -17.77 9.97 -0.69
CA GLN A 259 -18.69 11.06 -0.32
C GLN A 259 -18.00 12.40 -0.17
N HIS A 260 -16.66 12.41 -0.19
CA HIS A 260 -15.87 13.63 -0.09
C HIS A 260 -15.72 14.26 -1.46
N THR A 261 -15.72 15.59 -1.53
CA THR A 261 -15.44 16.33 -2.78
C THR A 261 -13.96 16.38 -3.10
N LYS A 262 -13.12 16.14 -2.10
CA LYS A 262 -11.66 16.12 -2.21
C LYS A 262 -11.08 14.98 -1.38
N VAL A 263 -9.94 14.49 -1.80
CA VAL A 263 -9.14 13.48 -1.10
C VAL A 263 -7.73 14.00 -0.84
N GLU A 264 -6.92 13.21 -0.16
CA GLU A 264 -5.68 13.61 0.47
C GLU A 264 -5.89 14.58 1.63
N TRP A 265 -4.96 14.60 2.61
CA TRP A 265 -5.13 15.40 3.82
C TRP A 265 -5.19 16.92 3.56
N ASN A 266 -4.57 17.37 2.48
CA ASN A 266 -4.59 18.79 2.06
C ASN A 266 -5.70 19.10 1.05
N GLY A 267 -6.53 18.12 0.67
CA GLY A 267 -7.59 18.30 -0.32
C GLY A 267 -7.09 18.55 -1.75
N VAL A 268 -5.84 18.20 -2.07
CA VAL A 268 -5.25 18.40 -3.40
C VAL A 268 -5.94 17.55 -4.47
N GLY A 269 -6.36 16.34 -4.13
CA GLY A 269 -7.05 15.44 -5.05
C GLY A 269 -8.53 15.80 -5.18
N THR A 270 -9.00 16.10 -6.39
CA THR A 270 -10.43 16.26 -6.66
C THR A 270 -11.12 14.90 -6.67
N ASN A 271 -12.25 14.79 -5.98
CA ASN A 271 -13.06 13.58 -5.88
C ASN A 271 -14.49 13.82 -6.41
N THR A 272 -14.63 14.71 -7.38
CA THR A 272 -15.93 14.99 -8.01
C THR A 272 -16.24 13.85 -8.98
N PRO A 273 -17.33 13.10 -8.77
CA PRO A 273 -17.72 12.04 -9.70
C PRO A 273 -17.98 12.64 -11.09
N ILE A 274 -17.38 12.05 -12.08
CA ILE A 274 -17.71 12.39 -13.46
C ILE A 274 -18.96 11.62 -13.81
N ARG A 275 -20.08 12.30 -13.75
CA ARG A 275 -21.42 11.73 -14.00
C ARG A 275 -21.66 11.43 -15.50
N LEU A 276 -20.78 10.66 -16.12
CA LEU A 276 -21.09 10.12 -17.46
C LEU A 276 -22.00 8.90 -17.40
N VAL A 277 -21.92 8.13 -16.31
CA VAL A 277 -22.85 7.00 -16.04
C VAL A 277 -22.92 6.82 -14.52
N GLN A 278 -24.09 6.60 -13.95
CA GLN A 278 -24.32 6.51 -12.51
C GLN A 278 -23.59 5.37 -11.77
N VAL A 279 -22.75 4.58 -12.45
CA VAL A 279 -22.19 3.31 -11.95
C VAL A 279 -20.66 3.36 -11.83
N PHE A 280 -19.99 4.35 -12.41
CA PHE A 280 -18.53 4.35 -12.52
C PHE A 280 -17.95 5.76 -12.38
N ASP A 281 -16.94 5.90 -11.50
CA ASP A 281 -16.14 7.13 -11.34
C ASP A 281 -14.75 6.95 -11.96
N PRO A 282 -14.52 7.47 -13.18
CA PRO A 282 -13.20 7.38 -13.81
C PRO A 282 -12.12 8.19 -13.08
N GLY A 283 -12.49 9.20 -12.31
CA GLY A 283 -11.53 9.97 -11.51
C GLY A 283 -10.93 9.11 -10.38
N ALA A 284 -11.77 8.34 -9.67
CA ALA A 284 -11.32 7.42 -8.65
C ALA A 284 -10.40 6.33 -9.23
N LEU A 285 -10.81 5.71 -10.35
CA LEU A 285 -9.96 4.75 -11.04
C LEU A 285 -8.61 5.33 -11.44
N GLY A 286 -8.60 6.56 -11.98
CA GLY A 286 -7.36 7.24 -12.38
C GLY A 286 -6.41 7.44 -11.21
N ARG A 287 -6.91 7.86 -10.05
CA ARG A 287 -6.10 7.97 -8.82
C ARG A 287 -5.53 6.62 -8.41
N ASN A 288 -6.34 5.57 -8.37
CA ASN A 288 -5.88 4.23 -7.98
C ASN A 288 -4.89 3.64 -8.98
N MET A 289 -5.00 3.97 -10.26
CA MET A 289 -3.95 3.64 -11.23
C MET A 289 -2.64 4.37 -10.90
N GLY A 290 -2.71 5.62 -10.47
CA GLY A 290 -1.56 6.36 -9.94
C GLY A 290 -0.92 5.65 -8.75
N GLU A 291 -1.72 5.26 -7.77
CA GLU A 291 -1.23 4.52 -6.59
C GLU A 291 -0.53 3.21 -6.97
N VAL A 292 -1.13 2.39 -7.83
CA VAL A 292 -0.49 1.14 -8.31
C VAL A 292 0.81 1.46 -9.05
N THR A 293 0.85 2.55 -9.84
CA THR A 293 2.08 3.00 -10.53
C THR A 293 3.17 3.32 -9.53
N GLY A 294 2.88 4.07 -8.46
CA GLY A 294 3.82 4.39 -7.39
C GLY A 294 4.25 3.20 -6.56
N VAL A 295 3.37 2.19 -6.41
CA VAL A 295 3.59 0.99 -5.60
C VAL A 295 3.86 -0.22 -6.50
N PHE A 296 5.02 -0.26 -7.13
CA PHE A 296 5.55 -1.35 -7.96
C PHE A 296 4.73 -1.71 -9.22
N GLY A 297 3.88 -0.80 -9.74
CA GLY A 297 3.26 -1.00 -11.04
C GLY A 297 4.31 -1.03 -12.16
N ASP A 298 4.19 -1.97 -13.09
CA ASP A 298 5.03 -2.00 -14.28
C ASP A 298 4.37 -1.20 -15.40
N VAL A 299 5.04 -0.15 -15.83
CA VAL A 299 4.52 0.80 -16.82
C VAL A 299 5.61 1.15 -17.82
N ALA A 300 5.26 1.15 -19.11
CA ALA A 300 6.10 1.68 -20.15
C ALA A 300 5.36 2.71 -21.02
N ALA A 301 6.07 3.76 -21.38
CA ALA A 301 5.62 4.70 -22.39
C ALA A 301 5.48 4.04 -23.76
N PRO A 302 4.68 4.63 -24.67
CA PRO A 302 4.61 4.21 -26.05
C PRO A 302 5.98 4.25 -26.74
N ASP A 303 6.20 3.29 -27.64
CA ASP A 303 7.36 3.24 -28.52
C ASP A 303 6.92 2.93 -29.97
N ALA A 304 7.86 2.85 -30.90
CA ALA A 304 7.56 2.61 -32.30
C ALA A 304 6.85 1.27 -32.55
N THR A 305 7.08 0.28 -31.70
CA THR A 305 6.48 -1.06 -31.80
C THR A 305 5.20 -1.19 -30.98
N HIS A 306 5.04 -0.35 -29.95
CA HIS A 306 3.91 -0.35 -29.04
C HIS A 306 3.35 1.08 -28.92
N PRO A 307 2.38 1.48 -29.76
CA PRO A 307 1.88 2.85 -29.79
C PRO A 307 1.01 3.23 -28.60
N ARG A 308 0.85 2.37 -27.61
CA ARG A 308 0.07 2.60 -26.38
C ARG A 308 0.93 2.31 -25.14
N TYR A 309 0.58 2.91 -24.02
CA TYR A 309 1.15 2.53 -22.73
C TYR A 309 0.89 1.06 -22.44
N ARG A 310 1.92 0.38 -21.98
CA ARG A 310 1.84 -1.00 -21.46
C ARG A 310 1.85 -0.92 -19.95
N ILE A 311 0.85 -1.51 -19.31
CA ILE A 311 0.63 -1.40 -17.88
C ILE A 311 0.31 -2.76 -17.27
N SER A 312 0.78 -3.01 -16.06
CA SER A 312 0.43 -4.20 -15.29
C SER A 312 -0.88 -4.07 -14.52
N HIS A 313 -1.48 -2.89 -14.48
CA HIS A 313 -2.67 -2.61 -13.69
C HIS A 313 -3.84 -3.55 -14.02
N ARG A 314 -4.49 -4.07 -12.98
CA ARG A 314 -5.66 -4.95 -13.08
C ARG A 314 -6.94 -4.11 -13.01
N ILE A 315 -7.32 -3.51 -14.11
CA ILE A 315 -8.40 -2.51 -14.19
C ILE A 315 -9.72 -3.05 -13.63
N GLU A 316 -10.09 -4.28 -13.97
CA GLU A 316 -11.33 -4.89 -13.47
C GLU A 316 -11.32 -5.02 -11.94
N SER A 317 -10.18 -5.42 -11.37
CA SER A 317 -10.01 -5.51 -9.92
C SER A 317 -10.07 -4.14 -9.25
N LEU A 318 -9.47 -3.11 -9.86
CA LEU A 318 -9.51 -1.74 -9.36
C LEU A 318 -10.94 -1.17 -9.40
N VAL A 319 -11.69 -1.40 -10.47
CA VAL A 319 -13.10 -0.99 -10.57
C VAL A 319 -13.95 -1.68 -9.51
N ALA A 320 -13.78 -2.98 -9.33
CA ALA A 320 -14.49 -3.73 -8.29
C ALA A 320 -14.14 -3.22 -6.89
N LEU A 321 -12.88 -2.87 -6.65
CA LEU A 321 -12.40 -2.31 -5.38
C LEU A 321 -13.04 -0.93 -5.10
N GLU A 322 -13.14 -0.04 -6.08
CA GLU A 322 -13.83 1.24 -5.93
C GLU A 322 -15.28 1.07 -5.49
N GLN A 323 -16.01 0.19 -6.17
CA GLN A 323 -17.38 -0.13 -5.80
C GLN A 323 -17.49 -0.74 -4.39
N GLN A 324 -16.48 -1.48 -3.97
CA GLN A 324 -16.39 -2.06 -2.65
C GLN A 324 -16.12 -0.98 -1.59
N ILE A 325 -15.18 -0.08 -1.83
CA ILE A 325 -14.82 1.03 -0.93
C ILE A 325 -16.01 1.96 -0.70
N ASP A 326 -16.84 2.21 -1.70
CA ASP A 326 -18.08 2.97 -1.56
C ASP A 326 -19.04 2.41 -0.50
N ARG A 327 -18.96 1.10 -0.24
CA ARG A 327 -19.76 0.42 0.79
C ARG A 327 -19.09 0.35 2.15
N LEU A 328 -17.79 0.67 2.22
CA LEU A 328 -17.04 0.63 3.48
C LEU A 328 -17.57 1.66 4.47
N ARG A 329 -17.81 1.23 5.68
CA ARG A 329 -18.34 2.07 6.76
C ARG A 329 -17.29 2.25 7.86
N PRO A 330 -17.36 3.33 8.62
CA PRO A 330 -16.55 3.47 9.82
C PRO A 330 -16.70 2.24 10.72
N PRO A 331 -15.64 1.77 11.37
CA PRO A 331 -15.71 0.61 12.24
C PRO A 331 -16.67 0.88 13.41
N ARG A 332 -17.47 -0.12 13.77
CA ARG A 332 -18.33 -0.05 14.94
C ARG A 332 -17.57 -0.58 16.15
N TRP A 333 -17.47 0.23 17.19
CA TRP A 333 -16.89 -0.22 18.45
C TRP A 333 -17.68 -1.42 19.01
N PRO A 334 -17.03 -2.56 19.33
CA PRO A 334 -17.71 -3.77 19.77
C PRO A 334 -18.12 -3.66 21.25
N ARG A 335 -19.24 -2.99 21.51
CA ARG A 335 -19.75 -2.70 22.86
C ARG A 335 -20.03 -3.94 23.71
N GLU A 336 -20.34 -5.04 23.05
CA GLU A 336 -20.59 -6.34 23.68
C GLU A 336 -19.33 -6.90 24.36
N LEU A 337 -18.16 -6.58 23.82
CA LEU A 337 -16.86 -6.99 24.38
C LEU A 337 -16.28 -5.91 25.26
N PHE A 338 -16.47 -4.64 24.91
CA PHE A 338 -15.86 -3.49 25.57
C PHE A 338 -16.91 -2.40 25.80
N PRO A 339 -17.58 -2.41 26.97
CA PRO A 339 -18.60 -1.44 27.30
C PRO A 339 -18.07 0.00 27.26
N ILE A 340 -18.91 0.92 26.80
CA ILE A 340 -18.62 2.35 26.83
C ILE A 340 -19.29 2.98 28.03
N ASP A 341 -18.55 3.78 28.79
CA ASP A 341 -19.11 4.61 29.86
C ASP A 341 -20.04 5.66 29.25
N ALA A 342 -21.33 5.51 29.54
CA ALA A 342 -22.36 6.38 28.98
C ALA A 342 -22.26 7.85 29.47
N GLY A 343 -21.78 8.07 30.71
CA GLY A 343 -21.60 9.41 31.27
C GLY A 343 -20.48 10.15 30.55
N ARG A 344 -19.30 9.55 30.45
CA ARG A 344 -18.16 10.12 29.71
C ARG A 344 -18.46 10.30 28.22
N ALA A 345 -19.22 9.37 27.61
CA ALA A 345 -19.62 9.51 26.23
C ALA A 345 -20.57 10.72 26.01
N ALA A 346 -21.48 10.98 26.94
CA ALA A 346 -22.36 12.15 26.90
C ALA A 346 -21.58 13.47 27.06
N GLU A 347 -20.62 13.52 28.00
CA GLU A 347 -19.73 14.68 28.19
C GLU A 347 -18.87 14.88 26.92
N GLY A 348 -18.26 13.83 26.37
CA GLY A 348 -17.49 13.89 25.14
C GLY A 348 -18.31 14.40 23.95
N LYS A 349 -19.57 13.97 23.83
CA LYS A 349 -20.49 14.46 22.81
C LYS A 349 -20.77 15.96 22.94
N ALA A 350 -20.94 16.46 24.14
CA ALA A 350 -21.15 17.89 24.38
C ALA A 350 -19.89 18.70 24.01
N ILE A 351 -18.71 18.23 24.39
CA ILE A 351 -17.43 18.84 24.01
C ILE A 351 -17.25 18.83 22.49
N TYR A 352 -17.52 17.69 21.83
CA TYR A 352 -17.43 17.58 20.38
C TYR A 352 -18.36 18.59 19.68
N ALA A 353 -19.61 18.66 20.11
CA ALA A 353 -20.57 19.61 19.55
C ALA A 353 -20.11 21.07 19.69
N ALA A 354 -19.50 21.41 20.82
CA ALA A 354 -19.06 22.78 21.09
C ALA A 354 -17.73 23.15 20.40
N LYS A 355 -16.82 22.22 20.21
CA LYS A 355 -15.44 22.48 19.80
C LYS A 355 -15.08 21.96 18.41
N CYS A 356 -15.73 20.89 17.95
CA CYS A 356 -15.31 20.15 16.77
C CYS A 356 -16.36 20.12 15.65
N ALA A 357 -17.64 20.08 15.98
CA ALA A 357 -18.72 19.87 15.01
C ALA A 357 -18.87 21.02 13.99
N GLY A 358 -18.34 22.19 14.26
CA GLY A 358 -18.33 23.32 13.32
C GLY A 358 -17.51 23.00 12.05
N CYS A 359 -16.42 22.24 12.19
CA CYS A 359 -15.55 21.80 11.09
C CYS A 359 -15.75 20.30 10.78
N HIS A 360 -15.96 19.48 11.82
CA HIS A 360 -16.11 18.03 11.71
C HIS A 360 -17.56 17.62 11.95
N VAL A 361 -18.33 17.48 10.87
CA VAL A 361 -19.75 17.15 10.96
C VAL A 361 -19.96 15.74 11.53
N ASP A 362 -20.83 15.63 12.56
CA ASP A 362 -21.25 14.31 13.09
C ASP A 362 -22.23 13.66 12.11
N LEU A 363 -21.73 12.76 11.26
CA LEU A 363 -22.52 12.00 10.31
C LEU A 363 -23.05 10.72 10.95
N LYS A 364 -24.35 10.55 10.93
CA LYS A 364 -24.94 9.26 11.32
C LYS A 364 -24.57 8.20 10.28
N ARG A 365 -24.24 7.01 10.76
CA ARG A 365 -23.90 5.87 9.90
C ARG A 365 -25.00 5.55 8.86
N THR A 366 -26.25 5.84 9.16
CA THR A 366 -27.40 5.68 8.28
C THR A 366 -27.48 6.73 7.16
N ASP A 367 -26.97 7.93 7.41
CA ASP A 367 -27.06 9.05 6.47
C ASP A 367 -26.13 8.82 5.26
N LEU A 368 -25.12 7.98 5.43
CA LEU A 368 -24.16 7.60 4.40
C LEU A 368 -24.80 6.88 3.19
N LYS A 369 -25.97 6.26 3.37
CA LYS A 369 -26.69 5.62 2.26
C LYS A 369 -27.39 6.62 1.34
N THR A 370 -27.76 7.78 1.85
CA THR A 370 -28.55 8.77 1.13
C THR A 370 -27.72 9.86 0.49
N ARG A 371 -26.41 9.88 0.73
CA ARG A 371 -25.49 10.96 0.32
C ARG A 371 -26.05 12.36 0.66
N LYS A 372 -26.77 12.44 1.76
CA LYS A 372 -27.35 13.69 2.27
C LYS A 372 -26.92 13.93 3.71
N ARG A 373 -26.70 15.20 4.02
CA ARG A 373 -26.49 15.68 5.39
C ARG A 373 -27.79 15.64 6.18
N PRO A 374 -27.75 15.67 7.53
CA PRO A 374 -28.93 15.80 8.35
C PRO A 374 -29.78 17.06 8.01
N ASP A 375 -29.16 18.10 7.48
CA ASP A 375 -29.81 19.34 7.02
C ASP A 375 -30.33 19.25 5.57
N GLY A 376 -30.27 18.07 4.95
CA GLY A 376 -30.79 17.82 3.59
C GLY A 376 -29.86 18.23 2.46
N ARG A 377 -28.71 18.85 2.74
CA ARG A 377 -27.71 19.20 1.73
C ARG A 377 -26.96 17.96 1.25
N PRO A 378 -26.49 17.92 0.01
CA PRO A 378 -25.65 16.83 -0.46
C PRO A 378 -24.40 16.65 0.40
N LEU A 379 -24.00 15.42 0.69
CA LEU A 379 -22.74 15.10 1.38
C LEU A 379 -21.50 15.57 0.60
N GLU A 380 -21.65 15.69 -0.71
CA GLU A 380 -20.65 16.26 -1.63
C GLU A 380 -20.23 17.70 -1.25
N GLN A 381 -21.01 18.38 -0.42
CA GLN A 381 -20.71 19.73 0.10
C GLN A 381 -20.15 19.72 1.52
N ILE A 382 -19.83 18.55 2.07
CA ILE A 382 -19.06 18.51 3.29
C ILE A 382 -17.61 18.78 2.90
N ASP A 383 -17.24 20.05 2.96
CA ASP A 383 -15.85 20.45 3.01
C ASP A 383 -15.27 19.97 4.35
N TYR A 384 -14.89 18.70 4.41
CA TYR A 384 -14.09 18.17 5.51
C TYR A 384 -12.76 18.91 5.63
N PHE A 385 -12.35 19.51 4.54
CA PHE A 385 -11.26 20.42 4.41
C PHE A 385 -11.76 21.66 3.69
N GLN A 386 -11.98 22.73 4.43
CA GLN A 386 -11.56 24.00 3.87
C GLN A 386 -10.05 24.00 3.99
N PRO A 387 -9.27 23.85 2.91
CA PRO A 387 -7.87 24.21 3.01
C PRO A 387 -7.89 25.65 3.50
N GLN A 388 -7.45 25.88 4.71
CA GLN A 388 -7.20 27.24 5.18
C GLN A 388 -6.28 27.82 4.12
N LYS A 389 -6.67 28.96 3.59
CA LYS A 389 -6.00 29.57 2.45
C LYS A 389 -4.50 29.53 2.70
N ALA A 390 -3.77 28.91 1.78
CA ALA A 390 -2.34 28.92 1.82
C ALA A 390 -1.90 30.38 1.98
N GLY A 391 -1.29 30.72 3.11
CA GLY A 391 -0.93 32.08 3.47
C GLY A 391 -1.25 32.49 4.90
N GLU A 392 -2.14 31.78 5.60
CA GLU A 392 -2.53 32.13 6.98
C GLU A 392 -1.89 31.25 8.07
N GLY A 393 -0.80 30.55 7.76
CA GLY A 393 0.12 29.98 8.77
C GLY A 393 -0.42 28.85 9.65
N GLN A 394 -1.59 28.29 9.34
CA GLN A 394 -2.22 27.21 10.08
C GLN A 394 -2.72 26.12 9.15
N THR A 395 -1.80 25.35 8.58
CA THR A 395 -2.14 24.02 8.08
C THR A 395 -1.77 23.03 9.17
N ASP A 396 -2.75 22.36 9.79
CA ASP A 396 -2.55 21.25 10.72
C ASP A 396 -1.94 20.00 10.02
N THR A 397 -1.63 20.12 8.74
CA THR A 397 -0.99 19.12 7.91
C THR A 397 0.44 19.53 7.62
N ASP A 398 1.28 18.56 7.31
CA ASP A 398 2.68 18.76 6.99
C ASP A 398 2.89 19.96 6.04
N PRO A 399 3.61 21.02 6.44
CA PRO A 399 3.78 22.22 5.60
C PRO A 399 4.48 21.90 4.27
N TRP A 400 5.25 20.83 4.19
CA TRP A 400 5.89 20.38 2.97
C TRP A 400 4.88 19.92 1.92
N MET A 401 3.78 19.32 2.33
CA MET A 401 2.69 18.96 1.40
C MET A 401 2.02 20.20 0.80
N ALA A 402 1.91 21.30 1.56
CA ALA A 402 1.41 22.56 1.04
C ALA A 402 2.37 23.21 0.01
N PHE A 403 3.68 22.98 0.15
CA PHE A 403 4.70 23.48 -0.77
C PHE A 403 5.06 22.50 -1.88
N PHE A 404 4.55 21.30 -1.85
CA PHE A 404 4.86 20.26 -2.83
C PHE A 404 4.45 20.68 -4.26
N TRP A 405 3.25 21.19 -4.41
CA TRP A 405 2.67 21.55 -5.70
C TRP A 405 3.42 22.65 -6.44
N PRO A 406 3.77 23.80 -5.83
CA PRO A 406 4.57 24.80 -6.48
C PRO A 406 5.98 24.33 -6.87
N ARG A 407 6.55 23.38 -6.13
CA ARG A 407 7.88 22.81 -6.42
C ARG A 407 7.84 21.80 -7.55
N MET A 408 6.71 21.11 -7.73
CA MET A 408 6.49 20.16 -8.82
C MET A 408 6.22 20.85 -10.16
N ALA A 409 5.71 22.07 -10.17
CA ALA A 409 5.27 22.75 -11.36
C ALA A 409 6.34 22.80 -12.50
N PRO A 410 7.63 23.05 -12.24
CA PRO A 410 8.65 23.08 -13.30
C PRO A 410 9.00 21.71 -13.90
N VAL A 411 8.79 20.65 -13.12
CA VAL A 411 9.12 19.26 -13.52
C VAL A 411 7.93 18.62 -14.22
N SER A 412 6.76 19.26 -14.14
CA SER A 412 5.48 18.61 -14.18
C SER A 412 4.89 18.37 -15.56
N GLU A 413 5.26 19.12 -16.60
CA GLU A 413 4.54 18.99 -17.87
C GLU A 413 4.72 17.61 -18.50
N ALA A 414 5.94 17.11 -18.60
CA ALA A 414 6.18 15.77 -19.16
C ALA A 414 5.65 14.64 -18.26
N ALA A 415 5.84 14.75 -16.95
CA ALA A 415 5.37 13.74 -16.01
C ALA A 415 3.85 13.74 -15.85
N MET A 416 3.22 14.93 -15.83
CA MET A 416 1.77 15.04 -15.82
C MET A 416 1.16 14.58 -17.14
N ALA A 417 1.77 14.91 -18.28
CA ALA A 417 1.37 14.38 -19.58
C ALA A 417 1.49 12.86 -19.64
N ALA A 418 2.55 12.27 -19.08
CA ALA A 418 2.71 10.83 -18.98
C ALA A 418 1.67 10.19 -18.08
N LEU A 419 1.38 10.76 -16.90
CA LEU A 419 0.33 10.26 -16.00
C LEU A 419 -1.05 10.32 -16.66
N GLN A 420 -1.38 11.44 -17.31
CA GLN A 420 -2.62 11.61 -18.06
C GLN A 420 -2.73 10.63 -19.22
N ALA A 421 -1.63 10.38 -19.92
CA ALA A 421 -1.59 9.44 -21.02
C ALA A 421 -1.69 7.98 -20.56
N ILE A 422 -1.10 7.63 -19.39
CA ILE A 422 -1.31 6.33 -18.75
C ILE A 422 -2.78 6.14 -18.40
N GLN A 423 -3.42 7.14 -17.82
CA GLN A 423 -4.85 7.13 -17.50
C GLN A 423 -5.72 7.05 -18.75
N GLY A 424 -5.35 7.74 -19.81
CA GLY A 424 -6.08 7.75 -21.11
C GLY A 424 -5.85 6.53 -22.00
N SER A 425 -4.81 5.72 -21.74
CA SER A 425 -4.51 4.51 -22.51
C SER A 425 -5.43 3.33 -22.23
N VAL A 426 -6.22 3.40 -21.17
CA VAL A 426 -7.31 2.48 -20.90
C VAL A 426 -8.44 2.80 -21.90
N SER A 427 -8.58 1.99 -22.91
CA SER A 427 -9.23 2.18 -24.21
C SER A 427 -10.76 2.37 -24.20
N VAL A 428 -11.33 3.10 -23.27
CA VAL A 428 -12.80 3.29 -23.18
C VAL A 428 -13.20 4.78 -23.14
N TRP A 429 -12.27 5.75 -23.20
CA TRP A 429 -12.63 7.15 -22.92
C TRP A 429 -12.19 8.13 -24.02
N PRO A 430 -13.10 8.97 -24.47
CA PRO A 430 -12.74 10.09 -25.33
C PRO A 430 -12.07 11.19 -24.50
N SER A 431 -10.91 11.57 -24.97
CA SER A 431 -10.21 12.87 -24.93
C SER A 431 -10.33 13.87 -23.75
N PRO A 432 -9.37 14.76 -23.62
CA PRO A 432 -8.68 15.27 -22.43
C PRO A 432 -9.35 16.45 -21.72
N ALA A 433 -10.66 16.42 -21.52
CA ALA A 433 -11.33 17.42 -20.68
C ALA A 433 -11.17 17.17 -19.16
N PHE A 434 -10.27 16.24 -18.79
CA PHE A 434 -10.29 15.62 -17.46
C PHE A 434 -9.37 16.25 -16.43
N CYS A 435 -8.45 17.07 -16.82
CA CYS A 435 -7.65 17.84 -15.88
C CYS A 435 -7.86 19.32 -16.14
N GLY A 436 -8.93 19.86 -15.61
CA GLY A 436 -9.10 21.29 -15.39
C GLY A 436 -8.14 21.77 -14.32
N TRP A 437 -6.86 21.55 -14.53
CA TRP A 437 -5.79 22.12 -13.75
C TRP A 437 -5.33 23.41 -14.44
N LYS A 438 -5.91 24.53 -14.05
CA LYS A 438 -5.32 25.86 -14.16
C LYS A 438 -5.15 26.42 -12.79
#